data_8075ed2e93c671bd7481ae953e99e6e0
#
_entry.id   8075ed2e93c671bd7481ae953e99e6e0
#
_cell.length_a   1.000
_cell.length_b   1.000
_cell.length_c   1.000
_cell.angle_alpha   90.00
_cell.angle_beta   90.00
_cell.angle_gamma   90.00
#
_symmetry.space_group_name_H-M   'P 1'
#
loop_
_entity.id
_entity.type
_entity.pdbx_description
1 polymer ?
#
loop_
_entity_poly.entity_id
_entity_poly.type
_entity_poly.pdbx_seq_one_letter_code
_entity_poly.pdbx_strand_id
1 'polypeptide(L)'
;MMKKICMISFVLHFAAAGSGCASGNDKKAAEAAPAKVYMTRDISPAGMKAVYEALGRKAEGKKVAVKLSTGEPGGNNFLQPALIGDLVKSVKGTIVECNTAYGGGRAKTEDHLKAAADHGFTAIAPVDIMDAEGEVRLPVEGGRHLKYDIVGSHFPE
;
A
#
# COMPACT_ATOMS: atom_id res chain seq x y z
N MET A 1 2.33 -26.08 19.10
CA MET A 1 3.14 -25.21 18.25
C MET A 1 2.22 -24.58 17.20
N MET A 2 1.64 -23.41 17.50
CA MET A 2 0.67 -22.74 16.64
C MET A 2 1.39 -22.06 15.48
N LYS A 3 1.14 -22.52 14.24
CA LYS A 3 1.62 -21.84 13.03
C LYS A 3 0.79 -20.59 12.82
N LYS A 4 1.43 -19.42 12.98
CA LYS A 4 0.82 -18.11 12.68
C LYS A 4 0.59 -18.03 11.17
N ILE A 5 -0.68 -17.90 10.77
CA ILE A 5 -1.06 -17.59 9.38
C ILE A 5 -1.00 -16.06 9.25
N CYS A 6 -0.04 -15.56 8.48
CA CYS A 6 0.01 -14.14 8.13
C CYS A 6 -0.88 -13.92 6.89
N MET A 7 -2.02 -13.26 7.07
CA MET A 7 -2.87 -12.83 5.97
C MET A 7 -2.38 -11.45 5.51
N ILE A 8 -1.80 -11.40 4.33
CA ILE A 8 -1.41 -10.14 3.70
C ILE A 8 -2.53 -9.76 2.75
N SER A 9 -3.31 -8.74 3.13
CA SER A 9 -4.35 -8.17 2.27
C SER A 9 -3.75 -7.03 1.46
N PHE A 10 -3.59 -7.25 0.15
CA PHE A 10 -3.28 -6.18 -0.79
C PHE A 10 -4.59 -5.57 -1.28
N VAL A 11 -4.93 -4.38 -0.78
CA VAL A 11 -6.05 -3.60 -1.32
C VAL A 11 -5.50 -2.70 -2.43
N LEU A 12 -5.77 -3.07 -3.67
CA LEU A 12 -5.45 -2.24 -4.84
C LEU A 12 -6.68 -1.41 -5.20
N HIS A 13 -6.63 -0.09 -4.96
CA HIS A 13 -7.66 0.83 -5.42
C HIS A 13 -7.41 1.18 -6.88
N PHE A 14 -8.42 0.95 -7.70
CA PHE A 14 -8.43 1.32 -9.12
C PHE A 14 -9.32 2.55 -9.30
N ALA A 15 -8.76 3.68 -9.68
CA ALA A 15 -9.51 4.80 -10.19
C ALA A 15 -9.80 4.55 -11.68
N ALA A 16 -11.04 4.24 -12.02
CA ALA A 16 -11.49 4.23 -13.39
C ALA A 16 -12.21 5.55 -13.69
N ALA A 17 -11.58 6.43 -14.45
CA ALA A 17 -12.25 7.57 -15.05
C ALA A 17 -13.08 7.07 -16.24
N GLY A 18 -14.39 7.24 -16.17
CA GLY A 18 -15.32 6.91 -17.24
C GLY A 18 -16.49 7.87 -17.23
N SER A 19 -16.38 8.96 -17.99
CA SER A 19 -17.51 9.82 -18.36
C SER A 19 -18.42 9.10 -19.35
N GLY A 20 -19.72 9.08 -19.08
CA GLY A 20 -20.70 8.60 -20.05
C GLY A 20 -22.10 8.62 -19.53
N CYS A 21 -22.80 9.77 -19.67
CA CYS A 21 -24.26 9.79 -19.65
C CYS A 21 -24.79 9.06 -20.90
N ALA A 22 -25.55 8.00 -20.71
CA ALA A 22 -26.45 7.49 -21.75
C ALA A 22 -27.68 6.81 -21.12
N SER A 23 -28.81 7.22 -21.63
CA SER A 23 -30.17 6.84 -21.37
C SER A 23 -30.44 5.34 -21.44
N GLY A 24 -31.45 4.93 -20.66
CA GLY A 24 -32.05 3.65 -20.50
C GLY A 24 -31.90 2.60 -21.59
N ASN A 25 -31.33 1.48 -21.16
CA ASN A 25 -31.67 0.14 -21.63
C ASN A 25 -31.22 -0.83 -20.52
N ASP A 26 -32.17 -1.61 -20.02
CA ASP A 26 -31.92 -2.71 -19.08
C ASP A 26 -31.02 -3.76 -19.71
N LYS A 27 -29.74 -3.49 -19.80
CA LYS A 27 -28.73 -4.53 -20.03
C LYS A 27 -28.52 -5.23 -18.70
N LYS A 28 -29.11 -6.43 -18.55
CA LYS A 28 -28.74 -7.42 -17.55
C LYS A 28 -27.22 -7.37 -17.36
N ALA A 29 -26.79 -6.87 -16.20
CA ALA A 29 -25.37 -6.80 -15.89
C ALA A 29 -24.80 -8.22 -16.06
N ALA A 30 -23.84 -8.38 -16.96
CA ALA A 30 -23.15 -9.64 -17.12
C ALA A 30 -22.59 -10.02 -15.75
N GLU A 31 -22.95 -11.21 -15.27
CA GLU A 31 -22.48 -11.74 -13.98
C GLU A 31 -20.94 -11.72 -14.01
N ALA A 32 -20.36 -10.85 -13.20
CA ALA A 32 -18.91 -10.68 -13.18
C ALA A 32 -18.28 -11.99 -12.69
N ALA A 33 -17.27 -12.48 -13.40
CA ALA A 33 -16.55 -13.66 -12.97
C ALA A 33 -16.03 -13.45 -11.54
N PRO A 34 -16.09 -14.50 -10.66
CA PRO A 34 -15.67 -14.37 -9.28
C PRO A 34 -14.21 -13.89 -9.18
N ALA A 35 -13.95 -13.00 -8.23
CA ALA A 35 -12.62 -12.50 -7.98
C ALA A 35 -11.67 -13.65 -7.57
N LYS A 36 -10.48 -13.70 -8.18
CA LYS A 36 -9.45 -14.68 -7.83
C LYS A 36 -8.64 -14.18 -6.65
N VAL A 37 -8.45 -15.03 -5.66
CA VAL A 37 -7.58 -14.79 -4.50
C VAL A 37 -6.42 -15.77 -4.56
N TYR A 38 -5.20 -15.26 -4.40
CA TYR A 38 -4.00 -16.07 -4.37
C TYR A 38 -3.41 -16.08 -2.96
N MET A 39 -2.96 -17.24 -2.52
CA MET A 39 -2.38 -17.46 -1.21
C MET A 39 -1.18 -18.40 -1.32
N THR A 40 -0.17 -18.16 -0.49
CA THR A 40 0.96 -19.07 -0.34
C THR A 40 1.12 -19.49 1.13
N ARG A 41 1.64 -20.69 1.36
CA ARG A 41 2.11 -21.14 2.67
C ARG A 41 3.62 -20.94 2.85
N ASP A 42 4.29 -20.56 1.76
CA ASP A 42 5.71 -20.26 1.77
C ASP A 42 5.90 -18.81 2.22
N ILE A 43 6.27 -18.64 3.50
CA ILE A 43 6.59 -17.33 4.10
C ILE A 43 8.10 -17.08 3.93
N SER A 44 8.51 -16.93 2.70
CA SER A 44 9.87 -16.59 2.29
C SER A 44 9.87 -15.45 1.26
N PRO A 45 11.01 -14.80 0.98
CA PRO A 45 11.12 -13.82 -0.11
C PRO A 45 10.66 -14.40 -1.46
N ALA A 46 10.94 -15.67 -1.73
CA ALA A 46 10.52 -16.36 -2.94
C ALA A 46 8.99 -16.54 -2.98
N GLY A 47 8.38 -16.96 -1.87
CA GLY A 47 6.93 -17.10 -1.74
C GLY A 47 6.19 -15.77 -1.89
N MET A 48 6.75 -14.67 -1.35
CA MET A 48 6.22 -13.32 -1.52
C MET A 48 6.22 -12.91 -2.99
N LYS A 49 7.33 -13.15 -3.68
CA LYS A 49 7.45 -12.85 -5.11
C LYS A 49 6.48 -13.69 -5.94
N ALA A 50 6.38 -14.99 -5.66
CA ALA A 50 5.49 -15.91 -6.37
C ALA A 50 4.01 -15.51 -6.24
N VAL A 51 3.55 -15.09 -5.04
CA VAL A 51 2.18 -14.59 -4.83
C VAL A 51 1.93 -13.30 -5.62
N TYR A 52 2.89 -12.38 -5.63
CA TYR A 52 2.81 -11.16 -6.43
C TYR A 52 2.72 -11.47 -7.93
N GLU A 53 3.57 -12.35 -8.44
CA GLU A 53 3.57 -12.76 -9.84
C GLU A 53 2.27 -13.47 -10.26
N ALA A 54 1.66 -14.26 -9.36
CA ALA A 54 0.39 -14.93 -9.59
C ALA A 54 -0.77 -13.97 -9.84
N LEU A 55 -0.69 -12.71 -9.37
CA LEU A 55 -1.69 -11.69 -9.67
C LEU A 55 -1.77 -11.35 -11.17
N GLY A 56 -0.74 -11.69 -11.95
CA GLY A 56 -0.68 -11.41 -13.39
C GLY A 56 -0.66 -9.91 -13.73
N ARG A 57 -0.43 -9.06 -12.73
CA ARG A 57 -0.30 -7.61 -12.86
C ARG A 57 1.07 -7.18 -12.35
N LYS A 58 1.70 -6.27 -13.06
CA LYS A 58 2.97 -5.70 -12.65
C LYS A 58 2.75 -4.27 -12.18
N ALA A 59 3.39 -3.89 -11.09
CA ALA A 59 3.51 -2.49 -10.73
C ALA A 59 4.53 -1.88 -11.68
N GLU A 60 4.05 -1.12 -12.67
CA GLU A 60 4.87 -0.45 -13.67
C GLU A 60 4.57 1.04 -13.62
N GLY A 61 5.62 1.85 -13.62
CA GLY A 61 5.50 3.29 -13.57
C GLY A 61 6.84 3.95 -13.31
N LYS A 62 6.87 5.27 -13.41
CA LYS A 62 8.07 6.06 -13.07
C LYS A 62 8.36 6.05 -11.57
N LYS A 63 7.29 5.96 -10.76
CA LYS A 63 7.32 5.89 -9.30
C LYS A 63 6.38 4.79 -8.83
N VAL A 64 6.88 3.80 -8.15
CA VAL A 64 6.07 2.72 -7.56
C VAL A 64 6.05 2.90 -6.05
N ALA A 65 4.89 3.21 -5.50
CA ALA A 65 4.68 3.31 -4.06
C ALA A 65 4.37 1.93 -3.45
N VAL A 66 5.11 1.54 -2.44
CA VAL A 66 4.89 0.31 -1.67
C VAL A 66 4.40 0.70 -0.28
N LYS A 67 3.09 0.69 -0.07
CA LYS A 67 2.50 1.01 1.24
C LYS A 67 2.61 -0.19 2.17
N LEU A 68 3.23 0.04 3.31
CA LEU A 68 3.32 -0.94 4.39
C LEU A 68 3.36 -0.20 5.74
N SER A 69 3.40 -0.92 6.85
CA SER A 69 3.64 -0.35 8.17
C SER A 69 5.05 -0.70 8.63
N THR A 70 5.85 0.32 8.93
CA THR A 70 7.23 0.15 9.41
C THR A 70 7.32 -0.24 10.89
N GLY A 71 6.19 -0.22 11.62
CA GLY A 71 6.09 -0.62 13.02
C GLY A 71 6.47 0.48 14.00
N GLU A 72 6.02 0.36 15.25
CA GLU A 72 6.36 1.29 16.32
C GLU A 72 7.81 1.11 16.79
N PRO A 73 8.50 2.20 17.21
CA PRO A 73 9.85 2.14 17.74
C PRO A 73 9.98 1.11 18.88
N GLY A 74 11.00 0.27 18.80
CA GLY A 74 11.23 -0.81 19.77
C GLY A 74 10.27 -1.99 19.69
N GLY A 75 9.28 -1.95 18.78
CA GLY A 75 8.39 -3.07 18.49
C GLY A 75 9.02 -4.08 17.54
N ASN A 76 8.39 -5.25 17.44
CA ASN A 76 8.80 -6.32 16.51
C ASN A 76 7.64 -6.87 15.68
N ASN A 77 6.45 -6.25 15.77
CA ASN A 77 5.23 -6.67 15.10
C ASN A 77 5.04 -5.96 13.75
N PHE A 78 6.08 -5.93 12.94
CA PHE A 78 6.06 -5.36 11.59
C PHE A 78 6.52 -6.40 10.56
N LEU A 79 6.22 -6.14 9.30
CA LEU A 79 6.67 -6.97 8.20
C LEU A 79 8.19 -6.86 8.07
N GLN A 80 8.88 -7.98 8.25
CA GLN A 80 10.36 -7.97 8.25
C GLN A 80 10.92 -7.54 6.88
N PRO A 81 11.84 -6.56 6.83
CA PRO A 81 12.44 -6.10 5.58
C PRO A 81 13.07 -7.23 4.77
N ALA A 82 13.69 -8.21 5.44
CA ALA A 82 14.27 -9.38 4.77
C ALA A 82 13.24 -10.21 3.99
N LEU A 83 11.96 -10.20 4.41
CA LEU A 83 10.91 -10.94 3.72
C LEU A 83 10.47 -10.26 2.42
N ILE A 84 10.42 -8.93 2.39
CA ILE A 84 9.84 -8.17 1.27
C ILE A 84 10.88 -7.47 0.40
N GLY A 85 12.13 -7.40 0.83
CA GLY A 85 13.16 -6.60 0.18
C GLY A 85 13.35 -6.93 -1.29
N ASP A 86 13.36 -8.21 -1.64
CA ASP A 86 13.52 -8.64 -3.04
C ASP A 86 12.32 -8.23 -3.91
N LEU A 87 11.11 -8.31 -3.35
CA LEU A 87 9.92 -7.86 -4.06
C LEU A 87 9.96 -6.34 -4.28
N VAL A 88 10.24 -5.56 -3.24
CA VAL A 88 10.31 -4.09 -3.33
C VAL A 88 11.36 -3.65 -4.35
N LYS A 89 12.55 -4.27 -4.32
CA LYS A 89 13.61 -4.02 -5.31
C LYS A 89 13.20 -4.39 -6.73
N SER A 90 12.47 -5.50 -6.90
CA SER A 90 12.05 -5.98 -8.23
C SER A 90 11.09 -5.01 -8.93
N VAL A 91 10.29 -4.28 -8.17
CA VAL A 91 9.37 -3.25 -8.69
C VAL A 91 9.96 -1.83 -8.65
N LYS A 92 11.21 -1.69 -8.21
CA LYS A 92 11.88 -0.39 -8.00
C LYS A 92 11.05 0.54 -7.09
N GLY A 93 10.45 -0.05 -6.05
CA GLY A 93 9.50 0.62 -5.18
C GLY A 93 10.15 1.58 -4.19
N THR A 94 9.43 2.64 -3.84
CA THR A 94 9.65 3.46 -2.65
C THR A 94 8.66 3.02 -1.58
N ILE A 95 9.13 2.75 -0.38
CA ILE A 95 8.27 2.47 0.77
C ILE A 95 7.61 3.77 1.19
N VAL A 96 6.28 3.77 1.31
CA VAL A 96 5.52 4.97 1.67
C VAL A 96 4.66 4.75 2.90
N GLU A 97 4.66 5.73 3.79
CA GLU A 97 3.78 5.83 4.96
C GLU A 97 3.29 7.26 5.17
N CYS A 98 2.37 7.45 6.12
CA CYS A 98 2.03 8.75 6.69
C CYS A 98 2.31 8.74 8.20
N ASN A 99 2.53 9.91 8.77
CA ASN A 99 2.62 10.07 10.21
C ASN A 99 1.34 9.59 10.90
N THR A 100 1.45 9.08 12.12
CA THR A 100 0.28 8.61 12.86
C THR A 100 -0.49 9.78 13.46
N ALA A 101 -1.81 9.81 13.28
CA ALA A 101 -2.68 10.83 13.85
C ALA A 101 -2.85 10.69 15.38
N TYR A 102 -2.61 9.50 15.93
CA TYR A 102 -2.53 9.28 17.38
C TYR A 102 -1.08 9.57 17.84
N GLY A 103 -0.92 10.00 19.08
CA GLY A 103 0.42 10.19 19.66
C GLY A 103 1.24 8.89 19.61
N GLY A 104 2.55 8.99 19.63
CA GLY A 104 3.46 7.84 19.58
C GLY A 104 4.74 8.17 18.85
N GLY A 105 5.61 7.18 18.68
CA GLY A 105 6.94 7.34 18.10
C GLY A 105 6.95 7.58 16.59
N ARG A 106 5.78 7.55 15.93
CA ARG A 106 5.65 7.83 14.49
C ARG A 106 4.76 9.03 14.20
N ALA A 107 4.47 9.85 15.21
CA ALA A 107 3.65 11.06 15.03
C ALA A 107 4.43 12.23 14.42
N LYS A 108 5.76 12.18 14.46
CA LYS A 108 6.66 13.18 13.86
C LYS A 108 7.52 12.53 12.78
N THR A 109 7.68 13.20 11.68
CA THR A 109 8.43 12.70 10.51
C THR A 109 9.83 12.22 10.86
N GLU A 110 10.59 12.99 11.66
CA GLU A 110 11.96 12.61 12.05
C GLU A 110 11.99 11.29 12.86
N ASP A 111 11.10 11.16 13.85
CA ASP A 111 11.00 9.96 14.69
C ASP A 111 10.51 8.77 13.87
N HIS A 112 9.58 9.00 12.93
CA HIS A 112 9.05 7.97 12.04
C HIS A 112 10.14 7.46 11.08
N LEU A 113 10.90 8.33 10.44
CA LEU A 113 12.03 7.96 9.58
C LEU A 113 13.10 7.22 10.38
N LYS A 114 13.37 7.66 11.62
CA LYS A 114 14.28 6.95 12.51
C LYS A 114 13.79 5.53 12.81
N ALA A 115 12.51 5.35 13.15
CA ALA A 115 11.91 4.04 13.38
C ALA A 115 12.03 3.13 12.16
N ALA A 116 11.76 3.66 10.96
CA ALA A 116 11.92 2.92 9.70
C ALA A 116 13.38 2.49 9.46
N ALA A 117 14.34 3.35 9.78
CA ALA A 117 15.77 3.04 9.67
C ALA A 117 16.21 1.99 10.70
N ASP A 118 15.83 2.15 11.98
CA ASP A 118 16.15 1.22 13.07
C ASP A 118 15.60 -0.20 12.78
N HIS A 119 14.46 -0.28 12.09
CA HIS A 119 13.85 -1.55 11.67
C HIS A 119 14.41 -2.10 10.35
N GLY A 120 15.33 -1.39 9.69
CA GLY A 120 16.04 -1.85 8.51
C GLY A 120 15.35 -1.59 7.17
N PHE A 121 14.26 -0.83 7.12
CA PHE A 121 13.55 -0.56 5.86
C PHE A 121 14.38 0.28 4.90
N THR A 122 15.15 1.24 5.38
CA THR A 122 16.02 2.09 4.56
C THR A 122 17.15 1.31 3.87
N ALA A 123 17.48 0.11 4.34
CA ALA A 123 18.47 -0.77 3.71
C ALA A 123 17.92 -1.49 2.46
N ILE A 124 16.60 -1.59 2.32
CA ILE A 124 15.98 -2.31 1.20
C ILE A 124 15.42 -1.37 0.13
N ALA A 125 14.97 -0.17 0.48
CA ALA A 125 14.42 0.83 -0.44
C ALA A 125 14.45 2.24 0.17
N PRO A 126 14.26 3.31 -0.64
CA PRO A 126 13.91 4.62 -0.12
C PRO A 126 12.61 4.56 0.70
N VAL A 127 12.53 5.36 1.76
CA VAL A 127 11.34 5.52 2.60
C VAL A 127 10.87 6.95 2.49
N ASP A 128 9.59 7.15 2.22
CA ASP A 128 8.94 8.47 2.11
C ASP A 128 7.75 8.54 3.07
N ILE A 129 7.72 9.59 3.89
CA ILE A 129 6.58 9.94 4.74
C ILE A 129 5.77 10.98 3.96
N MET A 130 4.69 10.52 3.32
CA MET A 130 3.95 11.27 2.31
C MET A 130 3.35 12.59 2.82
N ASP A 131 3.10 12.71 4.12
CA ASP A 131 2.57 13.91 4.80
C ASP A 131 3.65 14.70 5.54
N ALA A 132 4.94 14.45 5.28
CA ALA A 132 6.06 15.15 5.91
C ALA A 132 5.97 16.66 5.76
N GLU A 133 5.51 17.14 4.61
CA GLU A 133 5.34 18.56 4.27
C GLU A 133 3.86 18.99 4.26
N GLY A 134 3.00 18.22 4.91
CA GLY A 134 1.58 18.51 5.05
C GLY A 134 0.66 17.63 4.19
N GLU A 135 -0.57 18.07 4.06
CA GLU A 135 -1.65 17.34 3.43
C GLU A 135 -2.27 18.16 2.29
N VAL A 136 -2.82 17.46 1.30
CA VAL A 136 -3.64 18.04 0.24
C VAL A 136 -5.06 17.48 0.30
N ARG A 137 -6.03 18.28 -0.14
CA ARG A 137 -7.42 17.88 -0.22
C ARG A 137 -7.78 17.56 -1.66
N LEU A 138 -8.22 16.33 -1.90
CA LEU A 138 -8.73 15.90 -3.19
C LEU A 138 -10.27 15.92 -3.16
N PRO A 139 -10.95 16.53 -4.17
CA PRO A 139 -12.39 16.50 -4.24
C PRO A 139 -12.89 15.08 -4.50
N VAL A 140 -13.93 14.66 -3.78
CA VAL A 140 -14.61 13.38 -4.01
C VAL A 140 -15.86 13.66 -4.83
N GLU A 141 -15.78 13.49 -6.14
CA GLU A 141 -16.90 13.68 -7.06
C GLU A 141 -18.01 12.66 -6.77
N GLY A 142 -19.25 13.15 -6.63
CA GLY A 142 -20.39 12.29 -6.31
C GLY A 142 -20.40 11.72 -4.89
N GLY A 143 -19.51 12.16 -4.02
CA GLY A 143 -19.43 11.71 -2.63
C GLY A 143 -20.71 12.02 -1.84
N ARG A 144 -21.30 10.98 -1.24
CA ARG A 144 -22.53 11.11 -0.42
C ARG A 144 -22.23 11.57 1.00
N HIS A 145 -21.07 11.19 1.55
CA HIS A 145 -20.67 11.43 2.93
C HIS A 145 -19.40 12.29 3.05
N LEU A 146 -18.46 12.11 2.12
CA LEU A 146 -17.23 12.87 2.06
C LEU A 146 -17.23 13.78 0.82
N LYS A 147 -16.87 15.04 1.01
CA LYS A 147 -16.68 16.01 -0.07
C LYS A 147 -15.23 16.08 -0.51
N TYR A 148 -14.32 15.73 0.39
CA TYR A 148 -12.88 15.74 0.18
C TYR A 148 -12.27 14.50 0.81
N ASP A 149 -11.24 13.96 0.16
CA ASP A 149 -10.27 13.04 0.75
C ASP A 149 -9.00 13.81 1.07
N ILE A 150 -8.31 13.43 2.15
CA ILE A 150 -7.08 14.07 2.60
C ILE A 150 -5.93 13.09 2.39
N VAL A 151 -4.96 13.51 1.61
CA VAL A 151 -3.78 12.72 1.28
C VAL A 151 -2.51 13.48 1.61
N GLY A 152 -1.41 12.78 1.84
CA GLY A 152 -0.11 13.40 2.05
C GLY A 152 0.33 14.20 0.83
N SER A 153 1.07 15.31 1.03
CA SER A 153 1.53 16.21 -0.04
C SER A 153 2.49 15.54 -1.01
N HIS A 154 3.18 14.47 -0.58
CA HIS A 154 4.06 13.65 -1.43
C HIS A 154 3.32 12.53 -2.16
N PHE A 155 2.01 12.63 -2.34
CA PHE A 155 1.26 11.60 -3.06
C PHE A 155 1.90 11.34 -4.43
N PRO A 156 2.34 10.10 -4.72
CA PRO A 156 2.95 9.80 -6.00
C PRO A 156 1.89 9.88 -7.12
N GLU A 157 2.13 10.75 -8.09
CA GLU A 157 1.34 10.84 -9.31
C GLU A 157 1.49 9.62 -10.22
#